data_e668a6cefec7d27ce5d4984ca1799808
#
_entry.id   e668a6cefec7d27ce5d4984ca1799808
#
_cell.length_a   1.000
_cell.length_b   1.000
_cell.length_c   1.000
_cell.angle_alpha   90.00
_cell.angle_beta   90.00
_cell.angle_gamma   90.00
#
_symmetry.space_group_name_H-M   'P 1'
#
loop_
_entity.id
_entity.type
_entity.pdbx_description
1 polymer ?
#
loop_
_entity_poly.entity_id
_entity_poly.type
_entity_poly.pdbx_seq_one_letter_code
_entity_poly.pdbx_strand_id
1 'polypeptide(L)'
;FEQMKKFVRMAKKELIIIDPYFADSVLPLIAQKRKDVEVLVVKNSRSKLLHDVDVAHFNAQYADSLTVKVSDRFHDRFLIIDKTTLIHVGASLNHLGKKCFAFSSLDKSNIPDILAKM
;
A
#
# COMPACT_ATOMS: atom_id res chain seq x y z
N PHE A 1 0.36 14.38 1.77
CA PHE A 1 0.73 13.38 2.78
C PHE A 1 -0.39 13.14 3.80
N GLU A 2 -1.09 14.20 4.17
CA GLU A 2 -2.22 14.10 5.10
C GLU A 2 -3.38 13.26 4.54
N GLN A 3 -3.67 13.38 3.26
CA GLN A 3 -4.73 12.58 2.64
C GLN A 3 -4.37 11.09 2.67
N MET A 4 -3.11 10.76 2.46
CA MET A 4 -2.65 9.37 2.52
C MET A 4 -2.76 8.80 3.93
N LYS A 5 -2.44 9.60 4.95
CA LYS A 5 -2.64 9.20 6.34
C LYS A 5 -4.10 8.89 6.64
N LYS A 6 -5.02 9.71 6.10
CA LYS A 6 -6.46 9.47 6.27
C LYS A 6 -6.87 8.13 5.68
N PHE A 7 -6.38 7.80 4.49
CA PHE A 7 -6.67 6.51 3.87
C PHE A 7 -6.15 5.34 4.72
N VAL A 8 -4.92 5.43 5.19
CA VAL A 8 -4.33 4.39 6.04
C VAL A 8 -5.16 4.19 7.31
N ARG A 9 -5.63 5.28 7.92
CA ARG A 9 -6.43 5.21 9.15
C ARG A 9 -7.88 4.81 8.93
N MET A 10 -8.36 4.83 7.70
CA MET A 10 -9.70 4.33 7.36
C MET A 10 -9.81 2.81 7.50
N ALA A 11 -8.73 2.09 7.25
CA ALA A 11 -8.75 0.63 7.27
C ALA A 11 -9.06 0.12 8.68
N LYS A 12 -10.01 -0.79 8.77
CA LYS A 12 -10.44 -1.42 10.02
C LYS A 12 -9.97 -2.87 10.12
N LYS A 13 -9.77 -3.55 8.99
CA LYS A 13 -9.38 -4.95 8.93
C LYS A 13 -8.13 -5.15 8.09
N GLU A 14 -8.10 -4.63 6.87
CA GLU A 14 -6.96 -4.81 5.98
C GLU A 14 -6.74 -3.61 5.06
N LEU A 15 -5.50 -3.43 4.68
CA LEU A 15 -5.09 -2.43 3.71
C LEU A 15 -4.19 -3.12 2.69
N ILE A 16 -4.56 -3.06 1.42
CA ILE A 16 -3.74 -3.57 0.32
C ILE A 16 -3.18 -2.37 -0.41
N ILE A 17 -1.85 -2.34 -0.53
CA ILE A 17 -1.14 -1.27 -1.22
C ILE A 17 -0.45 -1.88 -2.42
N ILE A 18 -0.87 -1.50 -3.62
CA ILE A 18 -0.26 -1.93 -4.86
C ILE A 18 0.58 -0.77 -5.37
N ASP A 19 1.89 -0.91 -5.30
CA ASP A 19 2.83 0.08 -5.80
C ASP A 19 4.09 -0.64 -6.29
N PRO A 20 4.32 -0.68 -7.62
CA PRO A 20 5.49 -1.34 -8.18
C PRO A 20 6.81 -0.86 -7.58
N TYR A 21 6.87 0.38 -7.10
CA TYR A 21 8.08 1.02 -6.57
C TYR A 21 7.98 1.33 -5.07
N PHE A 22 7.24 0.52 -4.33
CA PHE A 22 7.10 0.70 -2.89
C PHE A 22 8.48 0.69 -2.22
N ALA A 23 8.71 1.62 -1.30
CA ALA A 23 10.01 1.84 -0.67
C ALA A 23 9.92 1.86 0.85
N ASP A 24 11.06 1.64 1.51
CA ASP A 24 11.18 1.71 2.98
C ASP A 24 10.65 3.03 3.54
N SER A 25 10.81 4.13 2.80
CA SER A 25 10.35 5.46 3.21
C SER A 25 8.84 5.56 3.42
N VAL A 26 8.07 4.59 2.93
CA VAL A 26 6.62 4.54 3.11
C VAL A 26 6.22 3.83 4.40
N LEU A 27 7.10 3.04 4.99
CA LEU A 27 6.80 2.27 6.21
C LEU A 27 6.32 3.15 7.37
N PRO A 28 6.90 4.32 7.64
CA PRO A 28 6.37 5.20 8.69
C PRO A 28 4.92 5.64 8.47
N LEU A 29 4.50 5.75 7.21
CA LEU A 29 3.12 6.07 6.88
C LEU A 29 2.20 4.89 7.22
N ILE A 30 2.60 3.67 6.88
CA ILE A 30 1.84 2.46 7.20
C ILE A 30 1.75 2.26 8.71
N ALA A 31 2.76 2.68 9.45
CA ALA A 31 2.77 2.61 10.92
C ALA A 31 1.64 3.43 11.54
N GLN A 32 1.05 4.36 10.80
CA GLN A 32 -0.11 5.14 11.26
C GLN A 32 -1.42 4.33 11.25
N LYS A 33 -1.40 3.12 10.75
CA LYS A 33 -2.58 2.25 10.71
C LYS A 33 -3.18 2.03 12.08
N ARG A 34 -4.46 1.64 12.13
CA ARG A 34 -5.09 1.20 13.37
C ARG A 34 -4.49 -0.14 13.79
N LYS A 35 -4.53 -0.39 15.09
CA LYS A 35 -4.16 -1.69 15.67
C LYS A 35 -4.98 -2.80 15.01
N ASP A 36 -4.38 -3.96 14.84
CA ASP A 36 -5.01 -5.17 14.30
C ASP A 36 -5.35 -5.10 12.80
N VAL A 37 -4.92 -4.06 12.10
CA VAL A 37 -5.07 -3.99 10.64
C VAL A 37 -3.91 -4.72 9.98
N GLU A 38 -4.25 -5.67 9.09
CA GLU A 38 -3.27 -6.37 8.27
C GLU A 38 -2.96 -5.55 7.02
N VAL A 39 -1.68 -5.49 6.65
CA VAL A 39 -1.23 -4.75 5.47
C VAL A 39 -0.57 -5.72 4.49
N LEU A 40 -1.01 -5.66 3.25
CA LEU A 40 -0.38 -6.37 2.14
C LEU A 40 0.18 -5.34 1.16
N VAL A 41 1.48 -5.42 0.91
CA VAL A 41 2.15 -4.61 -0.10
C VAL A 41 2.44 -5.49 -1.31
N VAL A 42 2.04 -5.03 -2.50
CA VAL A 42 2.34 -5.69 -3.76
C VAL A 42 3.30 -4.81 -4.54
N LYS A 43 4.49 -5.32 -4.82
CA LYS A 43 5.57 -4.58 -5.49
C LYS A 43 6.08 -5.32 -6.72
N ASN A 44 6.83 -4.62 -7.54
CA ASN A 44 7.52 -5.19 -8.70
C ASN A 44 8.78 -5.96 -8.26
N SER A 45 9.09 -7.08 -8.92
CA SER A 45 10.26 -7.89 -8.62
C SER A 45 11.59 -7.17 -8.85
N ARG A 46 11.61 -6.19 -9.75
CA ARG A 46 12.83 -5.45 -10.11
C ARG A 46 13.15 -4.32 -9.14
N SER A 47 12.18 -3.85 -8.40
CA SER A 47 12.38 -2.75 -7.44
C SER A 47 13.13 -3.27 -6.22
N LYS A 48 14.18 -2.56 -5.81
CA LYS A 48 15.00 -2.86 -4.64
C LYS A 48 14.86 -1.81 -3.55
N LEU A 49 13.79 -1.04 -3.57
CA LEU A 49 13.57 0.08 -2.66
C LEU A 49 13.01 -0.34 -1.29
N LEU A 50 12.50 -1.56 -1.19
CA LEU A 50 12.01 -2.13 0.07
C LEU A 50 12.96 -3.25 0.49
N HIS A 51 13.56 -3.10 1.68
CA HIS A 51 14.55 -4.05 2.18
C HIS A 51 13.92 -5.01 3.20
N ASP A 52 14.32 -6.28 3.13
CA ASP A 52 13.79 -7.32 4.03
C ASP A 52 14.02 -7.00 5.50
N VAL A 53 15.16 -6.39 5.84
CA VAL A 53 15.48 -6.02 7.21
C VAL A 53 14.49 -4.98 7.76
N ASP A 54 14.07 -4.04 6.94
CA ASP A 54 13.11 -3.01 7.35
C ASP A 54 11.71 -3.58 7.49
N VAL A 55 11.33 -4.54 6.65
CA VAL A 55 10.08 -5.28 6.79
C VAL A 55 10.08 -6.09 8.09
N ALA A 56 11.20 -6.75 8.39
CA ALA A 56 11.33 -7.52 9.63
C ALA A 56 11.21 -6.63 10.87
N HIS A 57 11.84 -5.45 10.86
CA HIS A 57 11.74 -4.50 11.97
C HIS A 57 10.31 -3.99 12.14
N PHE A 58 9.62 -3.69 11.04
CA PHE A 58 8.21 -3.29 11.08
C PHE A 58 7.36 -4.38 11.72
N ASN A 59 7.54 -5.62 11.30
CA ASN A 59 6.77 -6.75 11.81
C ASN A 59 7.05 -7.04 13.29
N ALA A 60 8.30 -6.87 13.72
CA ALA A 60 8.64 -7.02 15.13
C ALA A 60 7.93 -5.97 16.00
N GLN A 61 7.73 -4.77 15.48
CA GLN A 61 7.09 -3.67 16.20
C GLN A 61 5.57 -3.69 16.11
N TYR A 62 5.00 -4.17 14.99
CA TYR A 62 3.58 -4.06 14.68
C TYR A 62 2.90 -5.43 14.51
N ALA A 63 3.30 -6.41 15.32
CA ALA A 63 2.64 -7.71 15.47
C ALA A 63 2.52 -8.53 14.17
N ASP A 64 3.60 -8.56 13.38
CA ASP A 64 3.68 -9.32 12.14
C ASP A 64 2.58 -8.98 11.14
N SER A 65 2.17 -7.73 11.09
CA SER A 65 1.01 -7.29 10.33
C SER A 65 1.29 -6.94 8.86
N LEU A 66 2.56 -6.99 8.42
CA LEU A 66 2.94 -6.63 7.06
C LEU A 66 3.38 -7.86 6.27
N THR A 67 2.72 -8.09 5.13
CA THR A 67 3.10 -9.10 4.16
C THR A 67 3.49 -8.40 2.86
N VAL A 68 4.56 -8.85 2.23
CA VAL A 68 5.03 -8.34 0.95
C VAL A 68 4.85 -9.42 -0.11
N LYS A 69 4.19 -9.07 -1.21
CA LYS A 69 3.99 -9.93 -2.35
C LYS A 69 4.58 -9.29 -3.60
N VAL A 70 5.11 -10.10 -4.49
CA VAL A 70 5.69 -9.63 -5.75
C VAL A 70 4.72 -9.97 -6.89
N SER A 71 4.42 -8.97 -7.72
CA SER A 71 3.67 -9.17 -8.95
C SER A 71 4.14 -8.14 -9.98
N ASP A 72 4.52 -8.63 -11.16
CA ASP A 72 4.98 -7.77 -12.26
C ASP A 72 3.85 -7.40 -13.22
N ARG A 73 2.61 -7.70 -12.87
CA ARG A 73 1.43 -7.43 -13.68
C ARG A 73 0.88 -6.02 -13.51
N PHE A 74 1.36 -5.28 -12.51
CA PHE A 74 0.87 -3.94 -12.24
C PHE A 74 1.80 -2.87 -12.79
N HIS A 75 1.20 -1.89 -13.47
CA HIS A 75 1.88 -0.68 -13.94
C HIS A 75 1.33 0.56 -13.27
N ASP A 76 0.31 0.39 -12.45
CA ASP A 76 -0.42 1.45 -11.76
C ASP A 76 -0.40 1.22 -10.25
N ARG A 77 -0.85 2.22 -9.50
CA ARG A 77 -0.82 2.20 -8.04
C ARG A 77 -2.24 2.27 -7.51
N PHE A 78 -2.53 1.41 -6.55
CA PHE A 78 -3.86 1.34 -5.96
C PHE A 78 -3.78 1.15 -4.45
N LEU A 79 -4.80 1.68 -3.76
CA LEU A 79 -5.07 1.33 -2.37
C LEU A 79 -6.42 0.62 -2.34
N ILE A 80 -6.49 -0.49 -1.64
CA ILE A 80 -7.74 -1.20 -1.40
C ILE A 80 -7.94 -1.28 0.11
N ILE A 81 -8.99 -0.62 0.59
CA ILE A 81 -9.29 -0.50 2.01
C ILE A 81 -10.46 -1.43 2.34
N ASP A 82 -10.21 -2.42 3.18
CA ASP A 82 -11.21 -3.39 3.66
C ASP A 82 -11.98 -4.08 2.51
N LYS A 83 -11.37 -4.18 1.34
CA LYS A 83 -11.97 -4.73 0.10
C LYS A 83 -13.27 -4.04 -0.31
N THR A 84 -13.52 -2.85 0.17
CA THR A 84 -14.73 -2.08 -0.11
C THR A 84 -14.46 -0.73 -0.76
N THR A 85 -13.25 -0.19 -0.60
CA THR A 85 -12.87 1.10 -1.13
C THR A 85 -11.64 0.94 -2.00
N LEU A 86 -11.71 1.40 -3.23
CA LEU A 86 -10.62 1.34 -4.21
C LEU A 86 -10.20 2.76 -4.58
N ILE A 87 -8.92 3.04 -4.44
CA ILE A 87 -8.34 4.35 -4.74
C ILE A 87 -7.18 4.17 -5.70
N HIS A 88 -7.19 4.92 -6.79
CA HIS A 88 -6.07 5.03 -7.72
C HIS A 88 -5.16 6.16 -7.28
N VAL A 89 -3.86 5.92 -7.29
CA VAL A 89 -2.84 6.89 -6.90
C VAL A 89 -2.02 7.28 -8.12
N GLY A 90 -1.96 8.57 -8.42
CA GLY A 90 -1.33 9.10 -9.63
C GLY A 90 0.19 9.01 -9.67
N ALA A 91 0.86 8.65 -8.57
CA ALA A 91 2.32 8.52 -8.50
C ALA A 91 2.70 7.47 -7.47
N SER A 92 3.95 6.93 -7.56
CA SER A 92 4.44 6.00 -6.56
C SER A 92 4.48 6.65 -5.18
N LEU A 93 4.15 5.87 -4.14
CA LEU A 93 4.09 6.36 -2.76
C LEU A 93 5.43 6.87 -2.24
N ASN A 94 6.55 6.38 -2.77
CA ASN A 94 7.87 6.87 -2.39
C ASN A 94 8.14 8.31 -2.87
N HIS A 95 7.27 8.86 -3.72
CA HIS A 95 7.33 10.25 -4.18
C HIS A 95 6.35 11.17 -3.46
N LEU A 96 5.61 10.67 -2.48
CA LEU A 96 4.68 11.49 -1.69
C LEU A 96 5.40 12.66 -1.02
N GLY A 97 4.78 13.83 -1.08
CA GLY A 97 5.35 15.06 -0.53
C GLY A 97 6.30 15.80 -1.47
N LYS A 98 6.70 15.19 -2.59
CA LYS A 98 7.60 15.80 -3.57
C LYS A 98 6.86 16.45 -4.72
N LYS A 99 5.65 16.00 -5.00
CA LYS A 99 4.82 16.48 -6.11
C LYS A 99 3.36 16.53 -5.68
N CYS A 100 2.61 17.37 -6.35
CA CYS A 100 1.17 17.33 -6.26
C CYS A 100 0.67 16.14 -7.09
N PHE A 101 -0.16 15.26 -6.51
CA PHE A 101 -0.74 14.14 -7.22
C PHE A 101 -2.18 13.96 -6.81
N ALA A 102 -2.92 13.34 -7.71
CA ALA A 102 -4.33 13.10 -7.53
C ALA A 102 -4.58 11.70 -6.97
N PHE A 103 -5.56 11.63 -6.08
CA PHE A 103 -6.17 10.37 -5.67
C PHE A 103 -7.54 10.31 -6.32
N SER A 104 -7.87 9.20 -6.95
CA SER A 104 -9.16 9.01 -7.60
C SER A 104 -9.86 7.81 -6.99
N SER A 105 -11.08 8.02 -6.49
CA SER A 105 -11.91 6.91 -6.05
C SER A 105 -12.46 6.18 -7.26
N LEU A 106 -12.29 4.87 -7.30
CA LEU A 106 -12.80 4.01 -8.37
C LEU A 106 -13.93 3.15 -7.82
N ASP A 107 -14.79 2.67 -8.74
CA ASP A 107 -15.87 1.77 -8.35
C ASP A 107 -15.32 0.47 -7.76
N LYS A 108 -15.87 0.05 -6.63
CA LYS A 108 -15.44 -1.18 -5.95
C LYS A 108 -15.61 -2.44 -6.79
N SER A 109 -16.43 -2.40 -7.83
CA SER A 109 -16.61 -3.52 -8.75
C SER A 109 -15.32 -3.89 -9.49
N ASN A 110 -14.31 -3.00 -9.52
CA ASN A 110 -13.01 -3.27 -10.10
C ASN A 110 -12.07 -4.07 -9.18
N ILE A 111 -12.41 -4.20 -7.90
CA ILE A 111 -11.54 -4.86 -6.92
C ILE A 111 -11.25 -6.33 -7.28
N PRO A 112 -12.25 -7.16 -7.63
CA PRO A 112 -11.97 -8.57 -7.97
C PRO A 112 -10.97 -8.73 -9.11
N ASP A 113 -11.03 -7.90 -10.15
CA ASP A 113 -10.10 -7.97 -11.28
C ASP A 113 -8.68 -7.61 -10.85
N ILE A 114 -8.55 -6.63 -9.96
CA ILE A 114 -7.24 -6.22 -9.44
C ILE A 114 -6.65 -7.35 -8.57
N LEU A 115 -7.46 -7.93 -7.68
CA LEU A 115 -7.00 -9.01 -6.81
C LEU A 115 -6.57 -10.24 -7.63
N ALA A 116 -7.21 -10.49 -8.76
CA ALA A 116 -6.87 -11.61 -9.64
C ALA A 116 -5.48 -11.49 -10.26
N LYS A 117 -4.90 -10.28 -10.30
CA LYS A 117 -3.55 -10.04 -10.84
C LYS A 117 -2.45 -10.19 -9.78
N MET A 118 -2.81 -10.34 -8.55
CA MET A 118 -1.83 -10.54 -7.49
C MET A 118 -1.33 -12.02 -7.44
#